data_c2cb3af9d097f46d97b28c9a639cb569
#
_entry.id   c2cb3af9d097f46d97b28c9a639cb569
#
_cell.length_a   1.000
_cell.length_b   1.000
_cell.length_c   1.000
_cell.angle_alpha   90.00
_cell.angle_beta   90.00
_cell.angle_gamma   90.00
#
_symmetry.space_group_name_H-M   'P 1'
#
loop_
_entity.id
_entity.type
_entity.pdbx_description
1 polymer ?
#
loop_
_entity_poly.entity_id
_entity_poly.type
_entity_poly.pdbx_seq_one_letter_code
_entity_poly.pdbx_strand_id
1 'polypeptide(L)'
;MMFCIPVYSQSYIFRGVSGTEGLSDLVISTLYKDSCGYVWMGTATSVERFDGVHLKHYPIYASSERWKWVNAIIETSGNQLWVGTDGGFWQIGQDRVDRIAPDVIRNGVRSIVKDDKDILYIGSETGLHIYKDGKIETVLLENNSFSSANFIVGLHLEGERLWLITRNGLYSMNLKDRKPVHYANNLTEKEALFSYRNITRIDSTLYLGTMEHGILSFDIRTHEFRHYVDVGCNIIRSLSCDGKDVLYVGTDGNGVHFISTKQNKIIRSFDYNPENGKGLRSNSVY
;
A
#
# COMPACT_ATOMS: atom_id res chain seq x y z
N MET A 1 -7.41 -48.61 11.83
CA MET A 1 -6.37 -47.71 12.31
C MET A 1 -6.79 -46.28 11.93
N MET A 2 -7.31 -45.53 12.86
CA MET A 2 -7.88 -44.19 12.59
C MET A 2 -6.76 -43.16 12.83
N PHE A 3 -6.21 -42.58 11.76
CA PHE A 3 -5.22 -41.52 11.89
C PHE A 3 -5.90 -40.25 12.32
N CYS A 4 -5.68 -39.84 13.56
CA CYS A 4 -6.06 -38.54 14.07
C CYS A 4 -5.02 -37.54 13.59
N ILE A 5 -5.34 -36.74 12.56
CA ILE A 5 -4.50 -35.62 12.14
C ILE A 5 -4.75 -34.49 13.14
N PRO A 6 -3.74 -34.02 13.89
CA PRO A 6 -3.93 -32.87 14.76
C PRO A 6 -4.23 -31.64 13.91
N VAL A 7 -5.46 -31.14 14.00
CA VAL A 7 -5.83 -29.84 13.43
C VAL A 7 -5.31 -28.79 14.41
N TYR A 8 -4.17 -28.19 14.09
CA TYR A 8 -3.71 -27.01 14.81
C TYR A 8 -4.63 -25.83 14.44
N SER A 9 -5.58 -25.55 15.32
CA SER A 9 -6.37 -24.30 15.25
C SER A 9 -5.45 -23.15 15.67
N GLN A 10 -5.00 -22.33 14.73
CA GLN A 10 -4.39 -21.04 15.06
C GLN A 10 -5.49 -20.13 15.63
N SER A 11 -5.40 -19.83 16.92
CA SER A 11 -6.22 -18.80 17.54
C SER A 11 -5.56 -17.43 17.32
N TYR A 12 -6.32 -16.46 16.82
CA TYR A 12 -5.88 -15.08 16.70
C TYR A 12 -6.40 -14.29 17.89
N ILE A 13 -5.50 -13.53 18.51
CA ILE A 13 -5.84 -12.61 19.60
C ILE A 13 -5.74 -11.20 19.05
N PHE A 14 -6.84 -10.47 19.08
CA PHE A 14 -6.88 -9.06 18.70
C PHE A 14 -6.60 -8.18 19.90
N ARG A 15 -5.57 -7.34 19.82
CA ARG A 15 -5.29 -6.29 20.79
C ARG A 15 -5.52 -4.94 20.13
N GLY A 16 -6.41 -4.14 20.70
CA GLY A 16 -6.62 -2.77 20.22
C GLY A 16 -5.55 -1.84 20.78
N VAL A 17 -5.03 -0.97 19.94
CA VAL A 17 -4.27 0.23 20.34
C VAL A 17 -5.25 1.40 20.24
N SER A 18 -5.35 2.23 21.27
CA SER A 18 -6.38 3.26 21.38
C SER A 18 -5.79 4.63 21.73
N GLY A 19 -6.61 5.66 21.70
CA GLY A 19 -6.21 7.01 22.13
C GLY A 19 -5.79 7.08 23.60
N THR A 20 -6.28 6.19 24.47
CA THR A 20 -5.83 6.10 25.87
C THR A 20 -4.41 5.59 26.00
N GLU A 21 -3.87 4.92 24.97
CA GLU A 21 -2.48 4.48 24.88
C GLU A 21 -1.60 5.50 24.15
N GLY A 22 -2.15 6.68 23.80
CA GLY A 22 -1.41 7.80 23.20
C GLY A 22 -1.47 7.87 21.68
N LEU A 23 -2.36 7.10 21.03
CA LEU A 23 -2.57 7.21 19.59
C LEU A 23 -3.18 8.59 19.24
N SER A 24 -2.58 9.31 18.30
CA SER A 24 -3.02 10.67 17.94
C SER A 24 -4.30 10.71 17.12
N ASP A 25 -4.59 9.65 16.39
CA ASP A 25 -5.79 9.51 15.57
C ASP A 25 -6.25 8.04 15.57
N LEU A 26 -7.56 7.82 15.48
CA LEU A 26 -8.14 6.47 15.47
C LEU A 26 -8.09 5.81 14.09
N VAL A 27 -7.83 6.59 13.04
CA VAL A 27 -7.71 6.08 11.68
C VAL A 27 -6.25 5.92 11.30
N ILE A 28 -5.85 4.67 11.11
CA ILE A 28 -4.52 4.29 10.62
C ILE A 28 -4.63 4.07 9.12
N SER A 29 -3.90 4.85 8.34
CA SER A 29 -3.92 4.81 6.88
C SER A 29 -2.86 3.88 6.29
N THR A 30 -1.78 3.63 7.02
CA THR A 30 -0.70 2.73 6.60
C THR A 30 0.04 2.15 7.79
N LEU A 31 0.58 0.96 7.61
CA LEU A 31 1.38 0.25 8.60
C LEU A 31 2.72 -0.18 7.97
N TYR A 32 3.78 -0.06 8.72
CA TYR A 32 5.09 -0.54 8.34
C TYR A 32 5.81 -1.14 9.55
N LYS A 33 6.43 -2.32 9.39
CA LYS A 33 7.29 -2.91 10.41
C LYS A 33 8.73 -2.73 9.99
N ASP A 34 9.53 -2.03 10.80
CA ASP A 34 10.94 -1.80 10.52
C ASP A 34 11.83 -3.00 10.85
N SER A 35 13.10 -2.91 10.48
CA SER A 35 14.11 -3.96 10.71
C SER A 35 14.41 -4.20 12.18
N CYS A 36 14.14 -3.25 13.06
CA CYS A 36 14.27 -3.36 14.52
C CYS A 36 13.05 -4.01 15.18
N GLY A 37 11.95 -4.21 14.41
CA GLY A 37 10.71 -4.81 14.89
C GLY A 37 9.67 -3.82 15.40
N TYR A 38 9.92 -2.51 15.34
CA TYR A 38 8.91 -1.49 15.65
C TYR A 38 7.82 -1.46 14.59
N VAL A 39 6.59 -1.19 15.02
CA VAL A 39 5.45 -0.96 14.12
C VAL A 39 5.24 0.54 13.97
N TRP A 40 5.35 1.01 12.74
CA TRP A 40 5.08 2.38 12.37
C TRP A 40 3.67 2.49 11.81
N MET A 41 2.92 3.46 12.30
CA MET A 41 1.52 3.70 11.95
C MET A 41 1.37 5.11 11.39
N GLY A 42 0.89 5.23 10.17
CA GLY A 42 0.56 6.51 9.57
C GLY A 42 -0.87 6.92 9.92
N THR A 43 -1.05 8.17 10.29
CA THR A 43 -2.35 8.79 10.58
C THR A 43 -2.63 9.96 9.64
N ALA A 44 -3.67 10.72 9.91
CA ALA A 44 -3.98 11.95 9.17
C ALA A 44 -3.01 13.12 9.47
N THR A 45 -2.26 13.08 10.58
CA THR A 45 -1.47 14.24 11.04
C THR A 45 -0.05 13.86 11.46
N SER A 46 0.25 12.57 11.60
CA SER A 46 1.50 12.12 12.23
C SER A 46 1.88 10.72 11.80
N VAL A 47 3.09 10.34 12.15
CA VAL A 47 3.55 8.97 12.20
C VAL A 47 3.79 8.56 13.64
N GLU A 48 3.26 7.42 14.03
CA GLU A 48 3.44 6.84 15.36
C GLU A 48 4.37 5.64 15.29
N ARG A 49 5.31 5.52 16.21
CA ARG A 49 6.14 4.33 16.36
C ARG A 49 5.74 3.56 17.61
N PHE A 50 5.36 2.32 17.45
CA PHE A 50 4.98 1.41 18.53
C PHE A 50 6.05 0.35 18.78
N ASP A 51 6.50 0.22 20.03
CA ASP A 51 7.51 -0.76 20.45
C ASP A 51 6.92 -2.02 21.09
N GLY A 52 5.60 -2.15 21.08
CA GLY A 52 4.85 -3.22 21.77
C GLY A 52 4.20 -2.76 23.08
N VAL A 53 4.67 -1.64 23.66
CA VAL A 53 4.19 -1.08 24.93
C VAL A 53 3.91 0.42 24.80
N HIS A 54 4.83 1.18 24.22
CA HIS A 54 4.77 2.65 24.17
C HIS A 54 4.64 3.15 22.75
N LEU A 55 3.99 4.29 22.59
CA LEU A 55 3.90 5.05 21.36
C LEU A 55 4.85 6.25 21.41
N LYS A 56 5.67 6.42 20.38
CA LYS A 56 6.42 7.65 20.13
C LYS A 56 5.81 8.37 18.93
N HIS A 57 5.49 9.63 19.12
CA HIS A 57 4.78 10.48 18.17
C HIS A 57 5.75 11.33 17.34
N TYR A 58 5.57 11.34 16.02
CA TYR A 58 6.33 12.14 15.06
C TYR A 58 5.35 12.99 14.25
N PRO A 59 5.10 14.25 14.69
CA PRO A 59 4.14 15.11 14.00
C PRO A 59 4.68 15.54 12.64
N ILE A 60 3.84 15.49 11.62
CA ILE A 60 4.16 15.98 10.28
C ILE A 60 3.53 17.36 10.12
N TYR A 61 4.36 18.39 10.29
CA TYR A 61 3.92 19.78 10.13
C TYR A 61 4.16 20.24 8.71
N ALA A 62 3.11 20.58 8.00
CA ALA A 62 3.20 21.41 6.82
C ALA A 62 2.47 22.72 7.07
N SER A 63 3.13 23.78 6.70
CA SER A 63 2.88 25.18 7.05
C SER A 63 1.56 25.78 6.59
N SER A 64 0.44 25.14 6.50
CA SER A 64 -0.84 25.82 6.26
C SER A 64 -2.05 24.94 5.94
N GLU A 65 -1.96 23.63 5.92
CA GLU A 65 -3.10 22.84 5.45
C GLU A 65 -3.50 21.74 6.41
N ARG A 66 -4.82 21.56 6.51
CA ARG A 66 -5.53 20.53 7.24
C ARG A 66 -5.19 19.16 6.66
N TRP A 67 -5.08 18.13 7.51
CA TRP A 67 -5.11 16.71 7.19
C TRP A 67 -4.15 16.27 6.07
N LYS A 68 -3.04 15.69 6.45
CA LYS A 68 -2.06 15.15 5.49
C LYS A 68 -1.87 13.67 5.73
N TRP A 69 -2.80 12.90 5.21
CA TRP A 69 -2.74 11.45 5.30
C TRP A 69 -1.36 10.92 4.97
N VAL A 70 -0.85 10.08 5.85
CA VAL A 70 0.36 9.30 5.59
C VAL A 70 -0.04 8.12 4.71
N ASN A 71 0.49 8.07 3.50
CA ASN A 71 0.10 7.06 2.51
C ASN A 71 1.12 5.92 2.40
N ALA A 72 2.38 6.19 2.68
CA ALA A 72 3.46 5.21 2.55
C ALA A 72 4.55 5.45 3.59
N ILE A 73 5.10 4.37 4.12
CA ILE A 73 6.26 4.36 5.02
C ILE A 73 7.20 3.28 4.54
N ILE A 74 8.50 3.58 4.45
CA ILE A 74 9.54 2.62 4.08
C ILE A 74 10.85 2.93 4.78
N GLU A 75 11.63 1.90 5.06
CA GLU A 75 12.96 1.99 5.66
C GLU A 75 14.05 1.69 4.61
N THR A 76 15.12 2.50 4.62
CA THR A 76 16.36 2.21 3.90
C THR A 76 17.46 1.77 4.86
N SER A 77 18.60 1.33 4.35
CA SER A 77 19.76 0.95 5.14
C SER A 77 20.17 2.07 6.12
N GLY A 78 20.68 1.69 7.28
CA GLY A 78 21.00 2.64 8.33
C GLY A 78 19.79 3.14 9.13
N ASN A 79 18.67 2.41 9.08
CA ASN A 79 17.43 2.70 9.81
C ASN A 79 16.84 4.07 9.49
N GLN A 80 17.03 4.53 8.26
CA GLN A 80 16.43 5.77 7.79
C GLN A 80 14.99 5.51 7.33
N LEU A 81 14.05 6.24 7.90
CA LEU A 81 12.64 6.10 7.59
C LEU A 81 12.16 7.22 6.66
N TRP A 82 11.44 6.82 5.60
CA TRP A 82 10.90 7.71 4.59
C TRP A 82 9.39 7.62 4.56
N VAL A 83 8.74 8.77 4.40
CA VAL A 83 7.28 8.90 4.52
C VAL A 83 6.72 9.68 3.35
N GLY A 84 5.73 9.09 2.70
CA GLY A 84 4.89 9.74 1.70
C GLY A 84 3.57 10.20 2.30
N THR A 85 3.21 11.45 2.08
CA THR A 85 1.96 12.04 2.56
C THR A 85 1.25 12.80 1.44
N ASP A 86 -0.01 13.20 1.67
CA ASP A 86 -0.72 14.13 0.78
C ASP A 86 0.00 15.49 0.66
N GLY A 87 0.89 15.81 1.59
CA GLY A 87 1.68 17.03 1.60
C GLY A 87 3.10 16.91 1.07
N GLY A 88 3.50 15.75 0.53
CA GLY A 88 4.82 15.54 -0.05
C GLY A 88 5.61 14.39 0.55
N PHE A 89 6.94 14.50 0.47
CA PHE A 89 7.90 13.48 0.85
C PHE A 89 8.74 13.92 2.04
N TRP A 90 8.91 13.02 3.02
CA TRP A 90 9.51 13.33 4.30
C TRP A 90 10.51 12.26 4.73
N GLN A 91 11.48 12.67 5.54
CA GLN A 91 12.41 11.78 6.22
C GLN A 91 12.24 11.92 7.73
N ILE A 92 12.13 10.80 8.45
CA ILE A 92 12.09 10.78 9.90
C ILE A 92 13.51 10.47 10.41
N GLY A 93 14.08 11.43 11.13
CA GLY A 93 15.31 11.27 11.91
C GLY A 93 15.00 10.86 13.36
N GLN A 94 16.03 10.91 14.23
CA GLN A 94 15.85 10.53 15.64
C GLN A 94 14.84 11.42 16.38
N ASP A 95 14.92 12.75 16.15
CA ASP A 95 14.12 13.74 16.88
C ASP A 95 13.51 14.82 15.97
N ARG A 96 13.57 14.62 14.65
CA ARG A 96 13.03 15.59 13.69
C ARG A 96 12.43 14.90 12.49
N VAL A 97 11.52 15.61 11.85
CA VAL A 97 10.89 15.22 10.58
C VAL A 97 11.20 16.30 9.57
N ASP A 98 11.92 15.94 8.52
CA ASP A 98 12.37 16.87 7.48
C ASP A 98 11.57 16.65 6.19
N ARG A 99 11.08 17.73 5.58
CA ARG A 99 10.47 17.68 4.26
C ARG A 99 11.57 17.65 3.19
N ILE A 100 11.48 16.68 2.30
CA ILE A 100 12.51 16.43 1.28
C ILE A 100 12.01 16.94 -0.08
N ALA A 101 12.88 17.69 -0.77
CA ALA A 101 12.66 18.23 -2.11
C ALA A 101 11.29 18.91 -2.33
N PRO A 102 10.90 19.88 -1.49
CA PRO A 102 9.57 20.50 -1.55
C PRO A 102 9.30 21.24 -2.86
N ASP A 103 10.34 21.65 -3.56
CA ASP A 103 10.23 22.34 -4.86
C ASP A 103 9.97 21.39 -6.02
N VAL A 104 10.29 20.10 -5.85
CA VAL A 104 10.09 19.06 -6.87
C VAL A 104 8.83 18.24 -6.55
N ILE A 105 8.73 17.71 -5.33
CA ILE A 105 7.56 16.94 -4.87
C ILE A 105 6.64 17.87 -4.08
N ARG A 106 5.79 18.59 -4.81
CA ARG A 106 4.87 19.58 -4.22
C ARG A 106 3.55 18.96 -3.77
N ASN A 107 3.15 17.87 -4.41
CA ASN A 107 1.85 17.23 -4.28
C ASN A 107 1.95 15.89 -3.54
N GLY A 108 0.81 15.23 -3.37
CA GLY A 108 0.70 14.00 -2.61
C GLY A 108 1.58 12.87 -3.16
N VAL A 109 2.32 12.25 -2.25
CA VAL A 109 3.02 10.98 -2.46
C VAL A 109 2.08 9.86 -2.03
N ARG A 110 1.84 8.90 -2.92
CA ARG A 110 0.87 7.82 -2.72
C ARG A 110 1.54 6.48 -2.41
N SER A 111 2.71 6.24 -2.96
CA SER A 111 3.42 4.97 -2.81
C SER A 111 4.93 5.18 -2.90
N ILE A 112 5.68 4.39 -2.14
CA ILE A 112 7.13 4.38 -2.17
C ILE A 112 7.59 2.93 -2.18
N VAL A 113 8.52 2.60 -3.09
CA VAL A 113 9.24 1.33 -3.09
C VAL A 113 10.73 1.60 -3.22
N LYS A 114 11.57 0.63 -2.87
CA LYS A 114 13.02 0.75 -2.99
C LYS A 114 13.64 -0.47 -3.65
N ASP A 115 14.79 -0.30 -4.27
CA ASP A 115 15.61 -1.40 -4.73
C ASP A 115 16.65 -1.85 -3.67
N ASP A 116 17.44 -2.86 -4.02
CA ASP A 116 18.47 -3.41 -3.15
C ASP A 116 19.65 -2.43 -2.89
N LYS A 117 19.69 -1.31 -3.61
CA LYS A 117 20.68 -0.23 -3.47
C LYS A 117 20.12 0.98 -2.74
N ASP A 118 18.95 0.83 -2.12
CA ASP A 118 18.21 1.90 -1.45
C ASP A 118 17.84 3.11 -2.33
N ILE A 119 17.79 2.92 -3.65
CA ILE A 119 17.19 3.91 -4.55
C ILE A 119 15.68 3.88 -4.32
N LEU A 120 15.10 5.03 -3.96
CA LEU A 120 13.67 5.15 -3.73
C LEU A 120 12.94 5.53 -5.02
N TYR A 121 11.88 4.79 -5.33
CA TYR A 121 10.93 5.09 -6.38
C TYR A 121 9.65 5.57 -5.72
N ILE A 122 9.27 6.80 -6.01
CA ILE A 122 8.23 7.55 -5.31
C ILE A 122 7.12 7.89 -6.30
N GLY A 123 5.97 7.27 -6.12
CA GLY A 123 4.76 7.53 -6.90
C GLY A 123 3.99 8.72 -6.33
N SER A 124 3.80 9.73 -7.14
CA SER A 124 3.10 10.96 -6.74
C SER A 124 1.97 11.31 -7.72
N GLU A 125 1.26 12.37 -7.40
CA GLU A 125 0.21 12.93 -8.27
C GLU A 125 0.77 13.61 -9.53
N THR A 126 2.09 13.76 -9.63
CA THR A 126 2.77 14.50 -10.73
C THR A 126 3.84 13.69 -11.44
N GLY A 127 3.92 12.39 -11.19
CA GLY A 127 4.86 11.48 -11.84
C GLY A 127 5.59 10.57 -10.88
N LEU A 128 6.52 9.82 -11.47
CA LEU A 128 7.46 8.98 -10.74
C LEU A 128 8.71 9.80 -10.40
N HIS A 129 9.05 9.88 -9.12
CA HIS A 129 10.30 10.49 -8.70
C HIS A 129 11.28 9.39 -8.27
N ILE A 130 12.53 9.53 -8.68
CA ILE A 130 13.63 8.63 -8.32
C ILE A 130 14.57 9.42 -7.41
N TYR A 131 14.66 9.00 -6.15
CA TYR A 131 15.55 9.61 -5.17
C TYR A 131 16.77 8.72 -4.95
N LYS A 132 17.95 9.30 -5.18
CA LYS A 132 19.24 8.64 -4.98
C LYS A 132 20.27 9.63 -4.49
N ASP A 133 20.98 9.32 -3.41
CA ASP A 133 22.12 10.10 -2.88
C ASP A 133 21.84 11.61 -2.77
N GLY A 134 20.66 11.96 -2.23
CA GLY A 134 20.23 13.34 -2.06
C GLY A 134 19.73 14.03 -3.34
N LYS A 135 19.76 13.34 -4.48
CA LYS A 135 19.27 13.86 -5.76
C LYS A 135 17.93 13.26 -6.11
N ILE A 136 17.11 14.08 -6.77
CA ILE A 136 15.80 13.65 -7.23
C ILE A 136 15.65 13.88 -8.72
N GLU A 137 15.12 12.91 -9.42
CA GLU A 137 14.78 12.96 -10.84
C GLU A 137 13.29 12.65 -10.99
N THR A 138 12.61 13.34 -11.89
CA THR A 138 11.20 13.07 -12.20
C THR A 138 11.07 12.44 -13.57
N VAL A 139 10.34 11.33 -13.65
CA VAL A 139 10.00 10.60 -14.85
C VAL A 139 8.50 10.69 -15.08
N LEU A 140 8.09 11.18 -16.24
CA LEU A 140 6.69 11.18 -16.67
C LEU A 140 6.42 9.94 -17.51
N LEU A 141 5.27 9.29 -17.28
CA LEU A 141 4.83 8.15 -18.11
C LEU A 141 4.31 8.63 -19.46
N GLU A 142 3.75 9.83 -19.50
CA GLU A 142 3.34 10.53 -20.71
C GLU A 142 3.87 11.96 -20.68
N ASN A 143 4.26 12.49 -21.86
CA ASN A 143 4.89 13.82 -21.99
C ASN A 143 3.95 14.97 -21.58
N ASN A 144 2.63 14.74 -21.55
CA ASN A 144 1.69 15.70 -21.01
C ASN A 144 1.68 15.63 -19.48
N SER A 145 2.20 16.63 -18.80
CA SER A 145 2.28 16.68 -17.33
C SER A 145 0.93 16.60 -16.62
N PHE A 146 -0.17 16.94 -17.31
CA PHE A 146 -1.54 16.84 -16.78
C PHE A 146 -2.21 15.51 -17.10
N SER A 147 -1.51 14.58 -17.74
CA SER A 147 -2.05 13.25 -18.01
C SER A 147 -2.37 12.49 -16.73
N SER A 148 -3.52 11.81 -16.71
CA SER A 148 -3.90 10.91 -15.64
C SER A 148 -2.94 9.72 -15.47
N ALA A 149 -2.16 9.39 -16.51
CA ALA A 149 -1.07 8.43 -16.44
C ALA A 149 0.04 8.83 -15.46
N ASN A 150 0.28 10.13 -15.31
CA ASN A 150 1.28 10.66 -14.39
C ASN A 150 0.79 10.74 -12.94
N PHE A 151 -0.49 10.50 -12.67
CA PHE A 151 -1.02 10.36 -11.31
C PHE A 151 -0.84 8.91 -10.84
N ILE A 152 0.28 8.64 -10.16
CA ILE A 152 0.65 7.30 -9.70
C ILE A 152 0.02 7.04 -8.34
N VAL A 153 -0.76 5.97 -8.24
CA VAL A 153 -1.49 5.57 -7.02
C VAL A 153 -0.73 4.51 -6.23
N GLY A 154 -0.07 3.58 -6.93
CA GLY A 154 0.67 2.50 -6.28
C GLY A 154 1.82 2.00 -7.14
N LEU A 155 2.81 1.43 -6.48
CA LEU A 155 4.03 0.90 -7.06
C LEU A 155 4.29 -0.52 -6.55
N HIS A 156 4.83 -1.36 -7.42
CA HIS A 156 5.39 -2.65 -7.06
C HIS A 156 6.67 -2.89 -7.84
N LEU A 157 7.78 -3.11 -7.13
CA LEU A 157 9.10 -3.32 -7.74
C LEU A 157 9.47 -4.80 -7.69
N GLU A 158 9.91 -5.32 -8.82
CA GLU A 158 10.46 -6.65 -8.94
C GLU A 158 11.74 -6.62 -9.78
N GLY A 159 12.87 -6.83 -9.14
CA GLY A 159 14.15 -6.72 -9.80
C GLY A 159 14.29 -5.36 -10.53
N GLU A 160 14.43 -5.40 -11.85
CA GLU A 160 14.54 -4.18 -12.67
C GLU A 160 13.20 -3.71 -13.28
N ARG A 161 12.10 -4.38 -12.97
CA ARG A 161 10.77 -4.01 -13.47
C ARG A 161 9.94 -3.34 -12.38
N LEU A 162 9.54 -2.12 -12.66
CA LEU A 162 8.59 -1.36 -11.83
C LEU A 162 7.19 -1.44 -12.45
N TRP A 163 6.24 -1.91 -11.66
CA TRP A 163 4.82 -1.88 -11.97
C TRP A 163 4.20 -0.66 -11.32
N LEU A 164 3.35 0.04 -12.08
CA LEU A 164 2.72 1.28 -11.65
C LEU A 164 1.22 1.20 -11.92
N ILE A 165 0.44 1.41 -10.88
CA ILE A 165 -0.99 1.70 -11.05
C ILE A 165 -1.20 3.20 -11.01
N THR A 166 -1.93 3.70 -11.99
CA THR A 166 -2.18 5.12 -12.20
C THR A 166 -3.67 5.38 -12.32
N ARG A 167 -4.08 6.63 -12.40
CA ARG A 167 -5.48 6.96 -12.75
C ARG A 167 -5.86 6.58 -14.18
N ASN A 168 -4.88 6.29 -15.05
CA ASN A 168 -5.08 5.87 -16.44
C ASN A 168 -4.91 4.36 -16.64
N GLY A 169 -4.68 3.57 -15.60
CA GLY A 169 -4.53 2.12 -15.71
C GLY A 169 -3.22 1.56 -15.19
N LEU A 170 -2.91 0.34 -15.62
CA LEU A 170 -1.70 -0.38 -15.26
C LEU A 170 -0.58 -0.09 -16.26
N TYR A 171 0.59 0.23 -15.73
CA TYR A 171 1.82 0.41 -16.50
C TYR A 171 2.92 -0.50 -15.95
N SER A 172 3.89 -0.82 -16.79
CA SER A 172 5.19 -1.29 -16.34
C SER A 172 6.30 -0.45 -16.96
N MET A 173 7.45 -0.41 -16.29
CA MET A 173 8.63 0.26 -16.77
C MET A 173 9.87 -0.56 -16.37
N ASN A 174 10.80 -0.78 -17.32
CA ASN A 174 12.11 -1.29 -16.98
C ASN A 174 12.98 -0.13 -16.49
N LEU A 175 13.68 -0.33 -15.37
CA LEU A 175 14.47 0.73 -14.74
C LEU A 175 15.71 1.15 -15.52
N LYS A 176 16.18 0.34 -16.48
CA LYS A 176 17.34 0.66 -17.33
C LYS A 176 16.98 1.62 -18.46
N ASP A 177 15.95 1.29 -19.22
CA ASP A 177 15.56 2.08 -20.41
C ASP A 177 14.45 3.11 -20.11
N ARG A 178 13.77 2.94 -18.97
CA ARG A 178 12.72 3.83 -18.44
C ARG A 178 11.55 4.08 -19.40
N LYS A 179 11.29 3.09 -20.28
CA LYS A 179 10.17 3.17 -21.20
C LYS A 179 8.91 2.60 -20.57
N PRO A 180 7.85 3.41 -20.40
CA PRO A 180 6.58 2.93 -19.88
C PRO A 180 5.85 2.10 -20.94
N VAL A 181 5.24 1.01 -20.50
CA VAL A 181 4.34 0.18 -21.28
C VAL A 181 2.98 0.20 -20.60
N HIS A 182 1.94 0.60 -21.32
CA HIS A 182 0.56 0.62 -20.85
C HIS A 182 -0.14 -0.70 -21.16
N TYR A 183 -0.92 -1.20 -20.21
CA TYR A 183 -1.76 -2.39 -20.36
C TYR A 183 -3.24 -1.99 -20.31
N ALA A 184 -3.89 -2.02 -21.46
CA ALA A 184 -5.31 -1.71 -21.55
C ALA A 184 -6.14 -2.80 -20.85
N ASN A 185 -7.09 -2.37 -20.03
CA ASN A 185 -8.01 -3.28 -19.38
C ASN A 185 -9.13 -3.68 -20.35
N ASN A 186 -9.27 -4.98 -20.56
CA ASN A 186 -10.23 -5.57 -21.50
C ASN A 186 -11.52 -6.10 -20.85
N LEU A 187 -11.75 -5.83 -19.56
CA LEU A 187 -12.90 -6.38 -18.83
C LEU A 187 -14.22 -5.63 -19.03
N THR A 188 -14.20 -4.46 -19.66
CA THR A 188 -15.41 -3.67 -19.91
C THR A 188 -15.43 -3.13 -21.33
N GLU A 189 -16.60 -3.19 -21.99
CA GLU A 189 -16.84 -2.58 -23.31
C GLU A 189 -16.83 -1.04 -23.27
N LYS A 190 -16.96 -0.45 -22.10
CA LYS A 190 -16.79 0.98 -21.86
C LYS A 190 -15.44 1.16 -21.17
N GLU A 191 -14.66 2.13 -21.62
CA GLU A 191 -13.41 2.61 -21.00
C GLU A 191 -13.62 3.06 -19.54
N ALA A 192 -14.09 2.16 -18.69
CA ALA A 192 -14.20 2.40 -17.28
C ALA A 192 -12.79 2.46 -16.72
N LEU A 193 -12.34 3.65 -16.41
CA LEU A 193 -11.13 3.88 -15.62
C LEU A 193 -11.34 3.20 -14.27
N PHE A 194 -10.71 2.05 -14.10
CA PHE A 194 -10.73 1.40 -12.80
C PHE A 194 -10.00 2.28 -11.80
N SER A 195 -10.67 2.65 -10.73
CA SER A 195 -10.04 3.38 -9.62
C SER A 195 -9.17 2.43 -8.81
N TYR A 196 -7.99 2.10 -9.32
CA TYR A 196 -7.01 1.28 -8.61
C TYR A 196 -6.54 1.94 -7.33
N ARG A 197 -6.26 1.13 -6.31
CA ARG A 197 -5.77 1.58 -5.00
C ARG A 197 -4.48 0.92 -4.59
N ASN A 198 -4.41 -0.39 -4.74
CA ASN A 198 -3.33 -1.21 -4.23
C ASN A 198 -2.84 -2.15 -5.31
N ILE A 199 -1.57 -2.51 -5.23
CA ILE A 199 -0.95 -3.51 -6.08
C ILE A 199 -0.06 -4.41 -5.25
N THR A 200 -0.18 -5.70 -5.44
CA THR A 200 0.74 -6.70 -4.89
C THR A 200 0.91 -7.85 -5.88
N ARG A 201 1.89 -8.72 -5.65
CA ARG A 201 2.22 -9.79 -6.58
C ARG A 201 2.45 -11.12 -5.85
N ILE A 202 1.96 -12.19 -6.45
CA ILE A 202 2.36 -13.57 -6.13
C ILE A 202 2.64 -14.27 -7.45
N ASP A 203 3.81 -14.88 -7.59
CA ASP A 203 4.29 -15.54 -8.81
C ASP A 203 4.19 -14.64 -10.07
N SER A 204 3.48 -15.08 -11.10
CA SER A 204 3.25 -14.33 -12.36
C SER A 204 1.97 -13.51 -12.36
N THR A 205 1.33 -13.30 -11.20
CA THR A 205 0.05 -12.60 -11.13
C THR A 205 0.16 -11.36 -10.27
N LEU A 206 -0.21 -10.20 -10.83
CA LEU A 206 -0.47 -9.00 -10.06
C LEU A 206 -1.92 -9.02 -9.57
N TYR A 207 -2.11 -8.69 -8.31
CA TYR A 207 -3.41 -8.48 -7.70
C TYR A 207 -3.61 -6.99 -7.46
N LEU A 208 -4.73 -6.48 -7.92
CA LEU A 208 -5.06 -5.07 -7.96
C LEU A 208 -6.35 -4.83 -7.17
N GLY A 209 -6.26 -4.08 -6.09
CA GLY A 209 -7.42 -3.64 -5.34
C GLY A 209 -8.04 -2.40 -5.98
N THR A 210 -9.37 -2.37 -6.10
CA THR A 210 -10.09 -1.26 -6.71
C THR A 210 -11.11 -0.62 -5.75
N MET A 211 -11.65 0.52 -6.15
CA MET A 211 -12.68 1.24 -5.38
C MET A 211 -14.12 0.80 -5.71
N GLU A 212 -14.34 0.07 -6.80
CA GLU A 212 -15.69 -0.20 -7.28
C GLU A 212 -15.87 -1.62 -7.81
N HIS A 213 -14.77 -2.34 -8.08
CA HIS A 213 -14.79 -3.62 -8.78
C HIS A 213 -14.13 -4.75 -8.00
N GLY A 214 -13.91 -4.59 -6.69
CA GLY A 214 -13.25 -5.60 -5.85
C GLY A 214 -11.80 -5.82 -6.23
N ILE A 215 -11.41 -7.07 -6.35
CA ILE A 215 -10.04 -7.48 -6.67
C ILE A 215 -9.97 -7.88 -8.14
N LEU A 216 -9.00 -7.33 -8.86
CA LEU A 216 -8.63 -7.79 -10.20
C LEU A 216 -7.32 -8.56 -10.13
N SER A 217 -7.14 -9.53 -10.99
CA SER A 217 -5.87 -10.19 -11.26
C SER A 217 -5.40 -9.85 -12.68
N PHE A 218 -4.09 -9.70 -12.84
CA PHE A 218 -3.42 -9.50 -14.12
C PHE A 218 -2.30 -10.51 -14.29
N ASP A 219 -2.38 -11.39 -15.28
CA ASP A 219 -1.31 -12.34 -15.59
C ASP A 219 -0.22 -11.63 -16.41
N ILE A 220 0.99 -11.57 -15.87
CA ILE A 220 2.14 -10.88 -16.46
C ILE A 220 2.59 -11.53 -17.78
N ARG A 221 2.28 -12.80 -18.01
CA ARG A 221 2.71 -13.54 -19.21
C ARG A 221 1.72 -13.40 -20.36
N THR A 222 0.41 -13.44 -20.06
CA THR A 222 -0.65 -13.36 -21.08
C THR A 222 -1.16 -11.93 -21.27
N HIS A 223 -0.87 -11.03 -20.34
CA HIS A 223 -1.37 -9.66 -20.26
C HIS A 223 -2.89 -9.57 -20.13
N GLU A 224 -3.52 -10.57 -19.52
CA GLU A 224 -4.97 -10.64 -19.33
C GLU A 224 -5.38 -10.18 -17.95
N PHE A 225 -6.40 -9.32 -17.90
CA PHE A 225 -7.10 -8.98 -16.67
C PHE A 225 -8.29 -9.92 -16.44
N ARG A 226 -8.56 -10.22 -15.17
CA ARG A 226 -9.73 -11.01 -14.74
C ARG A 226 -10.26 -10.49 -13.41
N HIS A 227 -11.58 -10.58 -13.22
CA HIS A 227 -12.14 -10.48 -11.88
C HIS A 227 -11.59 -11.64 -11.03
N TYR A 228 -11.25 -11.33 -9.79
CA TYR A 228 -10.71 -12.33 -8.87
C TYR A 228 -11.77 -12.75 -7.85
N VAL A 229 -11.37 -13.32 -6.74
CA VAL A 229 -12.27 -13.82 -5.69
C VAL A 229 -13.14 -12.69 -5.14
N ASP A 230 -14.45 -12.91 -5.13
CA ASP A 230 -15.40 -12.00 -4.52
C ASP A 230 -15.30 -12.06 -2.98
N VAL A 231 -15.05 -10.93 -2.37
CA VAL A 231 -14.95 -10.77 -0.90
C VAL A 231 -16.21 -10.12 -0.31
N GLY A 232 -17.31 -10.05 -1.09
CA GLY A 232 -18.55 -9.41 -0.66
C GLY A 232 -18.46 -7.89 -0.47
N CYS A 233 -17.42 -7.27 -1.02
CA CYS A 233 -17.22 -5.82 -0.99
C CYS A 233 -16.43 -5.36 -2.22
N ASN A 234 -16.93 -4.34 -2.89
CA ASN A 234 -16.29 -3.81 -4.09
C ASN A 234 -15.16 -2.82 -3.81
N ILE A 235 -15.08 -2.31 -2.58
CA ILE A 235 -14.06 -1.32 -2.19
C ILE A 235 -12.95 -2.02 -1.43
N ILE A 236 -11.78 -2.14 -2.06
CA ILE A 236 -10.59 -2.72 -1.46
C ILE A 236 -9.71 -1.59 -0.92
N ARG A 237 -9.57 -1.52 0.41
CA ARG A 237 -8.79 -0.49 1.10
C ARG A 237 -7.32 -0.84 1.18
N SER A 238 -7.01 -2.11 1.45
CA SER A 238 -5.63 -2.60 1.53
C SER A 238 -5.48 -3.96 0.88
N LEU A 239 -4.30 -4.21 0.33
CA LEU A 239 -3.96 -5.46 -0.33
C LEU A 239 -2.48 -5.74 -0.11
N SER A 240 -2.18 -6.90 0.45
CA SER A 240 -0.80 -7.37 0.66
C SER A 240 -0.74 -8.89 0.54
N CYS A 241 0.45 -9.47 0.57
CA CYS A 241 0.62 -10.92 0.50
C CYS A 241 1.76 -11.39 1.40
N ASP A 242 1.80 -12.71 1.65
CA ASP A 242 2.89 -13.37 2.37
C ASP A 242 4.09 -13.72 1.47
N GLY A 243 4.02 -13.36 0.20
CA GLY A 243 5.03 -13.70 -0.81
C GLY A 243 5.02 -15.17 -1.25
N LYS A 244 4.04 -15.97 -0.83
CA LYS A 244 3.89 -17.39 -1.17
C LYS A 244 2.57 -17.67 -1.86
N ASP A 245 1.48 -17.75 -1.10
CA ASP A 245 0.17 -18.14 -1.63
C ASP A 245 -1.02 -17.53 -0.89
N VAL A 246 -0.80 -16.64 0.07
CA VAL A 246 -1.88 -15.97 0.80
C VAL A 246 -1.91 -14.48 0.47
N LEU A 247 -3.06 -14.05 0.00
CA LEU A 247 -3.41 -12.65 -0.22
C LEU A 247 -4.22 -12.15 1.00
N TYR A 248 -3.81 -11.04 1.57
CA TYR A 248 -4.50 -10.34 2.65
C TYR A 248 -5.25 -9.15 2.09
N VAL A 249 -6.55 -9.09 2.35
CA VAL A 249 -7.47 -8.12 1.75
C VAL A 249 -8.23 -7.40 2.84
N GLY A 250 -7.99 -6.11 2.99
CA GLY A 250 -8.80 -5.21 3.82
C GLY A 250 -9.85 -4.50 2.97
N THR A 251 -11.08 -4.48 3.45
CA THR A 251 -12.25 -3.94 2.73
C THR A 251 -12.84 -2.72 3.42
N ASP A 252 -13.70 -2.01 2.72
CA ASP A 252 -14.50 -0.94 3.30
C ASP A 252 -15.89 -1.47 3.71
N GLY A 253 -15.96 -2.01 4.92
CA GLY A 253 -17.23 -2.44 5.51
C GLY A 253 -17.44 -3.96 5.60
N ASN A 254 -16.52 -4.80 5.08
CA ASN A 254 -16.60 -6.27 5.17
C ASN A 254 -15.39 -6.92 5.86
N GLY A 255 -14.62 -6.15 6.63
CA GLY A 255 -13.49 -6.67 7.42
C GLY A 255 -12.27 -7.06 6.61
N VAL A 256 -11.59 -8.13 7.06
CA VAL A 256 -10.35 -8.66 6.47
C VAL A 256 -10.57 -10.08 5.98
N HIS A 257 -10.08 -10.37 4.77
CA HIS A 257 -10.13 -11.70 4.18
C HIS A 257 -8.73 -12.21 3.84
N PHE A 258 -8.47 -13.47 4.14
CA PHE A 258 -7.29 -14.20 3.72
C PHE A 258 -7.70 -15.12 2.57
N ILE A 259 -7.07 -14.97 1.42
CA ILE A 259 -7.37 -15.72 0.21
C ILE A 259 -6.18 -16.60 -0.15
N SER A 260 -6.41 -17.89 -0.32
CA SER A 260 -5.41 -18.78 -0.92
C SER A 260 -5.41 -18.61 -2.43
N THR A 261 -4.29 -18.17 -2.99
CA THR A 261 -4.15 -18.01 -4.45
C THR A 261 -4.04 -19.35 -5.17
N LYS A 262 -3.56 -20.39 -4.50
CA LYS A 262 -3.55 -21.76 -5.04
C LYS A 262 -4.94 -22.37 -5.16
N GLN A 263 -5.83 -22.04 -4.21
CA GLN A 263 -7.19 -22.59 -4.17
C GLN A 263 -8.24 -21.63 -4.76
N ASN A 264 -7.85 -20.38 -5.05
CA ASN A 264 -8.72 -19.30 -5.50
C ASN A 264 -9.96 -19.14 -4.60
N LYS A 265 -9.76 -19.17 -3.29
CA LYS A 265 -10.87 -19.04 -2.33
C LYS A 265 -10.45 -18.35 -1.03
N ILE A 266 -11.43 -17.77 -0.36
CA ILE A 266 -11.28 -17.25 0.99
C ILE A 266 -11.04 -18.44 1.93
N ILE A 267 -9.92 -18.41 2.66
CA ILE A 267 -9.56 -19.42 3.66
C ILE A 267 -9.83 -18.96 5.09
N ARG A 268 -9.99 -17.64 5.28
CA ARG A 268 -10.31 -17.02 6.57
C ARG A 268 -10.87 -15.62 6.39
N SER A 269 -11.77 -15.24 7.30
CA SER A 269 -12.29 -13.88 7.40
C SER A 269 -12.33 -13.43 8.85
N PHE A 270 -12.16 -12.12 9.04
CA PHE A 270 -12.33 -11.45 10.33
C PHE A 270 -13.20 -10.22 10.12
N ASP A 271 -14.21 -10.09 10.96
CA ASP A 271 -15.15 -8.98 10.97
C ASP A 271 -15.27 -8.38 12.37
N TYR A 272 -15.91 -7.24 12.43
CA TYR A 272 -16.35 -6.65 13.69
C TYR A 272 -17.69 -7.28 14.09
N ASN A 273 -17.69 -7.90 15.27
CA ASN A 273 -18.91 -8.42 15.87
C ASN A 273 -19.10 -7.77 17.25
N PRO A 274 -20.08 -6.87 17.41
CA PRO A 274 -20.32 -6.18 18.67
C PRO A 274 -20.79 -7.08 19.80
N GLU A 275 -21.40 -8.24 19.48
CA GLU A 275 -22.00 -9.13 20.50
C GLU A 275 -20.95 -9.95 21.27
N ASN A 276 -19.84 -10.31 20.63
CA ASN A 276 -18.83 -11.16 21.24
C ASN A 276 -17.59 -10.41 21.74
N GLY A 277 -17.43 -9.11 21.41
CA GLY A 277 -16.29 -8.28 21.80
C GLY A 277 -14.93 -8.80 21.32
N LYS A 278 -14.92 -9.83 20.46
CA LYS A 278 -13.73 -10.46 19.89
C LYS A 278 -13.65 -10.11 18.40
N GLY A 279 -12.45 -9.94 17.89
CA GLY A 279 -12.24 -9.62 16.47
C GLY A 279 -11.86 -8.17 16.23
N LEU A 280 -12.21 -7.68 15.05
CA LEU A 280 -11.92 -6.31 14.64
C LEU A 280 -12.77 -5.29 15.42
N ARG A 281 -12.32 -4.06 15.48
CA ARG A 281 -13.11 -2.93 16.05
C ARG A 281 -13.87 -2.14 14.99
N SER A 282 -13.61 -2.43 13.72
CA SER A 282 -14.28 -1.84 12.55
C SER A 282 -14.23 -2.83 11.39
N ASN A 283 -15.23 -2.79 10.51
CA ASN A 283 -15.23 -3.53 9.25
C ASN A 283 -14.56 -2.76 8.10
N SER A 284 -14.21 -1.49 8.30
CA SER A 284 -13.36 -0.75 7.36
C SER A 284 -11.90 -0.91 7.77
N VAL A 285 -11.11 -1.60 6.93
CA VAL A 285 -9.71 -1.98 7.21
C VAL A 285 -8.81 -1.41 6.11
N TYR A 286 -7.95 -0.48 6.52
CA TYR A 286 -7.03 0.26 5.64
C TYR A 286 -5.66 -0.39 5.56
#